data_b2e4aec985f1c8e7f369715e1def3611
#
_entry.id   b2e4aec985f1c8e7f369715e1def3611
#
_cell.length_a   1.000
_cell.length_b   1.000
_cell.length_c   1.000
_cell.angle_alpha   90.00
_cell.angle_beta   90.00
_cell.angle_gamma   90.00
#
_symmetry.space_group_name_H-M   'P 1'
#
loop_
_entity.id
_entity.type
_entity.pdbx_description
1 polymer ?
#
loop_
_entity_poly.entity_id
_entity_poly.type
_entity_poly.pdbx_seq_one_letter_code
_entity_poly.pdbx_strand_id
1 'polypeptide(L)'
;MEKFANLRKTQGKYAAAHFARERRAAGKGQTYMDEGTQIMANLSIELCGVKLKNPVIAASGTFGFGREFDELYDVGILGGVSTKGLTLEPRPGNPVPRIAESRGVILNAVGLQNPGVEHFIRCDLEWLKSKGTAVIANVAGKTLEDYAGICKRLDGLADMIELNISCPNVKCGGMAFGIRPESVEEVTKAARAALLKTPLMVKLSPNVESIAANALAAERGGADCVSLVNTFTGMAIDVERRRPVLANNTGGVSGAGIKPIAVRMVFEAANAVRIPVVGMGGITCAEDAVEFLLAGAAAVQVGTANFTDTSAAPKIVEGLGRWCDAHGVKNVSELTGALALN
;
A
#
# COMPACT_ATOMS: atom_id res chain seq x y z
N MET A 1 -24.64 15.04 15.04
CA MET A 1 -23.90 15.60 13.89
C MET A 1 -22.86 16.65 14.28
N GLU A 2 -23.07 17.51 15.26
CA GLU A 2 -22.09 18.52 15.70
C GLU A 2 -20.79 17.98 16.32
N LYS A 3 -20.82 16.85 17.03
CA LYS A 3 -19.60 16.23 17.58
C LYS A 3 -18.60 15.75 16.52
N PHE A 4 -19.06 15.35 15.33
CA PHE A 4 -18.20 14.96 14.23
C PHE A 4 -17.57 16.14 13.48
N ALA A 5 -18.26 17.29 13.44
CA ALA A 5 -17.73 18.51 12.86
C ALA A 5 -16.58 19.11 13.69
N ASN A 6 -16.62 18.97 15.00
CA ASN A 6 -15.58 19.46 15.91
C ASN A 6 -14.31 18.59 15.90
N LEU A 7 -14.41 17.28 15.72
CA LEU A 7 -13.21 16.41 15.56
C LEU A 7 -12.43 16.71 14.27
N ARG A 8 -13.12 17.00 13.15
CA ARG A 8 -12.46 17.44 11.90
C ARG A 8 -11.74 18.77 12.05
N LYS A 9 -12.31 19.73 12.81
CA LYS A 9 -11.67 21.03 13.05
C LYS A 9 -10.42 20.93 13.93
N THR A 10 -10.35 19.99 14.86
CA THR A 10 -9.23 19.87 15.79
C THR A 10 -8.05 19.13 15.15
N GLN A 11 -8.29 18.05 14.40
CA GLN A 11 -7.24 17.32 13.67
C GLN A 11 -6.68 18.13 12.51
N GLY A 12 -7.53 18.87 11.77
CA GLY A 12 -7.08 19.77 10.71
C GLY A 12 -6.24 20.95 11.23
N LYS A 13 -6.48 21.45 12.44
CA LYS A 13 -5.69 22.56 13.02
C LYS A 13 -4.28 22.12 13.46
N TYR A 14 -4.08 20.89 13.95
CA TYR A 14 -2.75 20.40 14.32
C TYR A 14 -1.91 20.07 13.09
N ALA A 15 -2.49 19.45 12.06
CA ALA A 15 -1.82 19.23 10.78
C ALA A 15 -1.49 20.58 10.11
N ALA A 16 -2.44 21.50 10.00
CA ALA A 16 -2.25 22.83 9.40
C ALA A 16 -1.22 23.68 10.14
N ALA A 17 -1.13 23.60 11.47
CA ALA A 17 -0.15 24.35 12.25
C ALA A 17 1.29 23.83 12.08
N HIS A 18 1.47 22.52 11.96
CA HIS A 18 2.77 21.91 11.65
C HIS A 18 3.22 22.28 10.23
N PHE A 19 2.35 22.17 9.24
CA PHE A 19 2.60 22.55 7.86
C PHE A 19 2.85 24.05 7.66
N ALA A 20 2.16 24.94 8.44
CA ALA A 20 2.38 26.36 8.37
C ALA A 20 3.75 26.78 8.96
N ARG A 21 4.30 25.99 9.88
CA ARG A 21 5.63 26.23 10.47
C ARG A 21 6.75 25.83 9.51
N GLU A 22 6.56 24.74 8.75
CA GLU A 22 7.49 24.32 7.71
C GLU A 22 7.49 25.28 6.50
N ARG A 23 6.32 25.81 6.09
CA ARG A 23 6.22 26.83 5.02
C ARG A 23 6.97 28.14 5.38
N ARG A 24 7.12 28.47 6.66
CA ARG A 24 7.90 29.67 7.09
C ARG A 24 9.40 29.40 7.15
N ALA A 25 9.83 28.15 7.28
CA ALA A 25 11.24 27.75 7.27
C ALA A 25 11.77 27.52 5.83
N ALA A 26 10.90 27.10 4.90
CA ALA A 26 11.20 27.02 3.47
C ALA A 26 10.88 28.37 2.82
N GLY A 27 11.88 29.23 2.73
CA GLY A 27 11.82 30.46 1.93
C GLY A 27 11.38 30.14 0.50
N LYS A 28 10.45 30.95 0.00
CA LYS A 28 9.96 31.10 -1.38
C LYS A 28 10.61 30.20 -2.44
N GLY A 29 9.84 29.25 -2.96
CA GLY A 29 9.98 28.82 -4.35
C GLY A 29 11.27 28.12 -4.70
N GLN A 30 11.45 26.89 -4.26
CA GLN A 30 12.33 25.96 -4.93
C GLN A 30 11.47 24.89 -5.56
N THR A 31 11.19 25.04 -6.84
CA THR A 31 10.75 24.00 -7.75
C THR A 31 11.79 22.89 -7.65
N TYR A 32 11.39 21.73 -7.10
CA TYR A 32 12.18 20.51 -7.11
C TYR A 32 12.15 19.90 -8.52
N MET A 33 12.68 20.62 -9.47
CA MET A 33 13.04 20.13 -10.79
C MET A 33 14.49 20.53 -10.97
N ASP A 34 15.39 19.58 -10.83
CA ASP A 34 16.77 19.74 -11.26
C ASP A 34 16.73 19.87 -12.79
N GLU A 35 16.93 21.08 -13.29
CA GLU A 35 16.92 21.37 -14.72
C GLU A 35 18.12 20.67 -15.36
N GLY A 36 17.92 19.50 -15.99
CA GLY A 36 18.91 19.08 -16.93
C GLY A 36 19.08 17.62 -17.32
N THR A 37 18.53 16.66 -16.64
CA THR A 37 18.70 15.26 -17.10
C THR A 37 17.35 14.69 -17.50
N GLN A 38 17.07 14.65 -18.81
CA GLN A 38 15.92 13.95 -19.34
C GLN A 38 16.13 12.44 -19.08
N ILE A 39 15.24 11.82 -18.30
CA ILE A 39 15.22 10.37 -18.10
C ILE A 39 14.99 9.71 -19.45
N MET A 40 15.93 8.86 -19.87
CA MET A 40 15.89 8.13 -21.14
C MET A 40 15.26 6.75 -20.98
N ALA A 41 15.36 6.16 -19.78
CA ALA A 41 14.79 4.86 -19.49
C ALA A 41 13.26 4.88 -19.52
N ASN A 42 12.68 3.85 -20.15
CA ASN A 42 11.23 3.64 -20.12
C ASN A 42 10.84 3.03 -18.75
N LEU A 43 10.10 3.79 -17.95
CA LEU A 43 9.58 3.34 -16.65
C LEU A 43 8.19 2.71 -16.75
N SER A 44 7.50 2.77 -17.90
CA SER A 44 6.17 2.21 -18.03
C SER A 44 6.19 0.68 -17.93
N ILE A 45 5.18 0.13 -17.26
CA ILE A 45 4.96 -1.31 -17.14
C ILE A 45 3.50 -1.66 -17.43
N GLU A 46 3.25 -2.93 -17.68
CA GLU A 46 1.90 -3.50 -17.68
C GLU A 46 1.77 -4.50 -16.53
N LEU A 47 0.79 -4.30 -15.67
CA LEU A 47 0.49 -5.18 -14.54
C LEU A 47 -0.93 -5.75 -14.70
N CYS A 48 -1.05 -7.03 -15.05
CA CYS A 48 -2.34 -7.72 -15.24
C CYS A 48 -3.29 -7.00 -16.20
N GLY A 49 -2.76 -6.49 -17.32
CA GLY A 49 -3.53 -5.73 -18.33
C GLY A 49 -3.74 -4.24 -17.99
N VAL A 50 -3.31 -3.79 -16.81
CA VAL A 50 -3.35 -2.37 -16.41
C VAL A 50 -2.03 -1.70 -16.75
N LYS A 51 -2.07 -0.64 -17.55
CA LYS A 51 -0.87 0.15 -17.89
C LYS A 51 -0.56 1.14 -16.77
N LEU A 52 0.65 1.05 -16.22
CA LEU A 52 1.19 1.99 -15.25
C LEU A 52 2.34 2.78 -15.89
N LYS A 53 2.37 4.08 -15.71
CA LYS A 53 3.43 4.95 -16.28
C LYS A 53 4.81 4.73 -15.63
N ASN A 54 4.85 4.12 -14.45
CA ASN A 54 6.05 3.64 -13.75
C ASN A 54 5.63 2.58 -12.71
N PRO A 55 6.58 1.80 -12.14
CA PRO A 55 6.24 0.71 -11.22
C PRO A 55 5.95 1.17 -9.78
N VAL A 56 5.92 2.46 -9.48
CA VAL A 56 5.77 2.98 -8.12
C VAL A 56 4.30 3.28 -7.84
N ILE A 57 3.76 2.59 -6.83
CA ILE A 57 2.37 2.69 -6.39
C ILE A 57 2.35 3.26 -4.97
N ALA A 58 1.46 4.19 -4.66
CA ALA A 58 1.21 4.59 -3.27
C ALA A 58 0.49 3.46 -2.52
N ALA A 59 1.04 3.03 -1.36
CA ALA A 59 0.49 1.92 -0.59
C ALA A 59 -0.78 2.31 0.18
N SER A 60 -1.73 1.37 0.22
CA SER A 60 -2.94 1.52 1.03
C SER A 60 -2.64 1.79 2.50
N GLY A 61 -3.45 2.64 3.11
CA GLY A 61 -3.39 2.96 4.53
C GLY A 61 -2.51 4.14 4.89
N THR A 62 -1.59 4.55 4.02
CA THR A 62 -0.66 5.67 4.24
C THR A 62 -0.92 6.87 3.32
N PHE A 63 -1.82 6.73 2.37
CA PHE A 63 -2.04 7.71 1.31
C PHE A 63 -3.51 8.20 1.22
N GLY A 64 -4.40 7.67 2.06
CA GLY A 64 -5.83 8.01 2.00
C GLY A 64 -6.43 7.66 0.63
N PHE A 65 -7.03 8.68 0.00
CA PHE A 65 -7.45 8.64 -1.41
C PHE A 65 -6.61 9.56 -2.29
N GLY A 66 -5.50 10.10 -1.76
CA GLY A 66 -4.54 10.92 -2.48
C GLY A 66 -4.80 12.43 -2.42
N ARG A 67 -5.96 12.90 -1.93
CA ARG A 67 -6.33 14.33 -1.95
C ARG A 67 -5.35 15.21 -1.19
N GLU A 68 -4.94 14.77 0.00
CA GLU A 68 -4.00 15.51 0.85
C GLU A 68 -2.61 15.59 0.22
N PHE A 69 -2.21 14.56 -0.51
CA PHE A 69 -0.93 14.54 -1.23
C PHE A 69 -0.98 15.36 -2.52
N ASP A 70 -2.14 15.43 -3.17
CA ASP A 70 -2.33 16.25 -4.38
C ASP A 70 -2.18 17.76 -4.11
N GLU A 71 -2.36 18.19 -2.85
CA GLU A 71 -2.04 19.57 -2.44
C GLU A 71 -0.53 19.84 -2.39
N LEU A 72 0.31 18.80 -2.39
CA LEU A 72 1.77 18.90 -2.28
C LEU A 72 2.46 18.66 -3.61
N TYR A 73 1.97 17.74 -4.42
CA TYR A 73 2.45 17.39 -5.74
C TYR A 73 1.34 16.72 -6.57
N ASP A 74 1.45 16.72 -7.88
CA ASP A 74 0.52 16.01 -8.74
C ASP A 74 0.62 14.48 -8.51
N VAL A 75 -0.41 13.89 -7.88
CA VAL A 75 -0.45 12.44 -7.62
C VAL A 75 -0.49 11.62 -8.91
N GLY A 76 -0.81 12.24 -10.04
CA GLY A 76 -0.72 11.64 -11.36
C GLY A 76 0.69 11.22 -11.78
N ILE A 77 1.75 11.66 -11.09
CA ILE A 77 3.13 11.21 -11.35
C ILE A 77 3.32 9.73 -11.00
N LEU A 78 2.53 9.17 -10.09
CA LEU A 78 2.63 7.78 -9.64
C LEU A 78 2.05 6.82 -10.68
N GLY A 79 2.59 5.61 -10.74
CA GLY A 79 2.04 4.53 -11.57
C GLY A 79 0.66 4.09 -11.11
N GLY A 80 0.41 4.10 -9.80
CA GLY A 80 -0.89 3.77 -9.22
C GLY A 80 -1.06 4.28 -7.79
N VAL A 81 -2.31 4.30 -7.33
CA VAL A 81 -2.68 4.58 -5.95
C VAL A 81 -3.53 3.42 -5.42
N SER A 82 -3.00 2.67 -4.43
CA SER A 82 -3.80 1.74 -3.65
C SER A 82 -4.53 2.51 -2.57
N THR A 83 -5.85 2.56 -2.68
CA THR A 83 -6.71 3.40 -1.84
C THR A 83 -6.73 2.96 -0.38
N LYS A 84 -7.26 3.80 0.48
CA LYS A 84 -7.63 3.37 1.84
C LYS A 84 -8.52 2.14 1.79
N GLY A 85 -8.24 1.14 2.64
CA GLY A 85 -9.02 -0.10 2.70
C GLY A 85 -10.50 0.17 2.89
N LEU A 86 -11.31 -0.26 1.93
CA LEU A 86 -12.75 -0.04 1.85
C LEU A 86 -13.50 -1.22 2.49
N THR A 87 -14.51 -0.92 3.28
CA THR A 87 -15.48 -1.88 3.82
C THR A 87 -16.87 -1.58 3.29
N LEU A 88 -17.80 -2.54 3.38
CA LEU A 88 -19.21 -2.30 2.96
C LEU A 88 -19.76 -1.07 3.67
N GLU A 89 -19.71 -1.08 4.98
CA GLU A 89 -20.17 0.02 5.83
C GLU A 89 -19.00 0.88 6.33
N PRO A 90 -19.22 2.17 6.64
CA PRO A 90 -18.20 3.04 7.23
C PRO A 90 -17.67 2.48 8.55
N ARG A 91 -16.38 2.68 8.81
CA ARG A 91 -15.73 2.27 10.08
C ARG A 91 -15.04 3.47 10.75
N PRO A 92 -15.29 3.71 12.05
CA PRO A 92 -14.64 4.80 12.80
C PRO A 92 -13.17 4.50 13.15
N GLY A 93 -12.73 3.25 13.00
CA GLY A 93 -11.42 2.78 13.46
C GLY A 93 -11.38 2.48 14.96
N ASN A 94 -10.18 2.16 15.44
CA ASN A 94 -9.91 1.81 16.83
C ASN A 94 -9.75 3.08 17.72
N PRO A 95 -9.87 2.96 19.04
CA PRO A 95 -9.54 4.02 20.00
C PRO A 95 -8.09 4.48 19.89
N VAL A 96 -7.84 5.72 20.31
CA VAL A 96 -6.49 6.30 20.46
C VAL A 96 -5.89 5.97 21.84
N PRO A 97 -4.54 5.88 21.95
CA PRO A 97 -3.52 6.03 20.93
C PRO A 97 -3.45 4.81 20.00
N ARG A 98 -3.38 5.06 18.70
CA ARG A 98 -3.40 3.99 17.68
C ARG A 98 -2.23 4.05 16.69
N ILE A 99 -1.28 4.94 16.94
CA ILE A 99 0.00 5.05 16.24
C ILE A 99 1.08 5.25 17.29
N ALA A 100 2.21 4.61 17.11
CA ALA A 100 3.41 4.76 17.93
C ALA A 100 4.66 4.67 17.05
N GLU A 101 5.67 5.46 17.38
CA GLU A 101 6.96 5.43 16.71
C GLU A 101 7.95 4.59 17.52
N SER A 102 8.84 3.89 16.83
CA SER A 102 9.99 3.21 17.38
C SER A 102 11.16 3.35 16.40
N ARG A 103 12.38 2.98 16.82
CA ARG A 103 13.58 3.16 15.99
C ARG A 103 13.44 2.45 14.64
N GLY A 104 13.39 3.22 13.54
CA GLY A 104 13.30 2.71 12.17
C GLY A 104 11.95 2.12 11.76
N VAL A 105 10.94 2.16 12.65
CA VAL A 105 9.61 1.59 12.37
C VAL A 105 8.48 2.43 12.99
N ILE A 106 7.29 2.28 12.45
CA ILE A 106 6.04 2.81 12.99
C ILE A 106 5.12 1.63 13.33
N LEU A 107 4.49 1.70 14.50
CA LEU A 107 3.43 0.77 14.89
C LEU A 107 2.08 1.43 14.70
N ASN A 108 1.13 0.71 14.12
CA ASN A 108 -0.23 1.22 13.97
C ASN A 108 -1.30 0.17 14.31
N ALA A 109 -2.39 0.65 14.87
CA ALA A 109 -3.61 -0.10 15.13
C ALA A 109 -4.84 0.75 14.71
N VAL A 110 -4.83 1.33 13.51
CA VAL A 110 -5.87 2.27 13.04
C VAL A 110 -7.25 1.62 12.96
N GLY A 111 -7.34 0.33 12.66
CA GLY A 111 -8.60 -0.42 12.67
C GLY A 111 -9.49 -0.17 11.44
N LEU A 112 -8.89 -0.01 10.26
CA LEU A 112 -9.59 0.17 8.98
C LEU A 112 -10.58 1.36 9.00
N GLN A 113 -10.21 2.49 9.59
CA GLN A 113 -11.03 3.70 9.50
C GLN A 113 -11.22 4.08 8.03
N ASN A 114 -12.47 4.09 7.55
CA ASN A 114 -12.81 4.42 6.17
C ASN A 114 -14.29 4.83 6.05
N PRO A 115 -14.68 5.55 4.99
CA PRO A 115 -16.04 6.03 4.81
C PRO A 115 -17.01 5.01 4.19
N GLY A 116 -16.55 3.79 3.87
CA GLY A 116 -17.33 2.78 3.16
C GLY A 116 -17.21 2.88 1.62
N VAL A 117 -17.48 1.75 0.94
CA VAL A 117 -17.31 1.63 -0.52
C VAL A 117 -18.22 2.57 -1.31
N GLU A 118 -19.47 2.75 -0.86
CA GLU A 118 -20.43 3.63 -1.55
C GLU A 118 -20.01 5.09 -1.52
N HIS A 119 -19.41 5.55 -0.40
CA HIS A 119 -18.87 6.90 -0.32
C HIS A 119 -17.69 7.07 -1.28
N PHE A 120 -16.77 6.11 -1.32
CA PHE A 120 -15.62 6.15 -2.22
C PHE A 120 -16.07 6.23 -3.69
N ILE A 121 -17.00 5.39 -4.12
CA ILE A 121 -17.51 5.40 -5.50
C ILE A 121 -18.10 6.77 -5.86
N ARG A 122 -18.89 7.34 -4.96
CA ARG A 122 -19.60 8.61 -5.24
C ARG A 122 -18.69 9.84 -5.14
N CYS A 123 -17.69 9.85 -4.24
CA CYS A 123 -16.99 11.09 -3.88
C CYS A 123 -15.53 11.13 -4.33
N ASP A 124 -14.85 9.99 -4.43
CA ASP A 124 -13.40 9.96 -4.57
C ASP A 124 -12.91 9.25 -5.85
N LEU A 125 -13.65 8.27 -6.34
CA LEU A 125 -13.22 7.43 -7.45
C LEU A 125 -12.98 8.23 -8.74
N GLU A 126 -13.96 9.02 -9.19
CA GLU A 126 -13.84 9.82 -10.43
C GLU A 126 -12.78 10.90 -10.32
N TRP A 127 -12.64 11.51 -9.14
CA TRP A 127 -11.57 12.45 -8.89
C TRP A 127 -10.19 11.78 -9.03
N LEU A 128 -9.99 10.62 -8.42
CA LEU A 128 -8.70 9.91 -8.48
C LEU A 128 -8.38 9.46 -9.92
N LYS A 129 -9.39 8.97 -10.65
CA LYS A 129 -9.25 8.65 -12.08
C LYS A 129 -8.83 9.85 -12.92
N SER A 130 -9.37 11.04 -12.62
CA SER A 130 -9.04 12.27 -13.35
C SER A 130 -7.57 12.67 -13.25
N LYS A 131 -6.82 12.10 -12.29
CA LYS A 131 -5.38 12.32 -12.13
C LYS A 131 -4.53 11.52 -13.13
N GLY A 132 -5.13 10.57 -13.84
CA GLY A 132 -4.41 9.75 -14.81
C GLY A 132 -3.39 8.79 -14.19
N THR A 133 -3.58 8.40 -12.93
CA THR A 133 -2.88 7.31 -12.23
C THR A 133 -3.81 6.11 -12.13
N ALA A 134 -3.27 4.88 -12.07
CA ALA A 134 -4.10 3.69 -11.92
C ALA A 134 -4.75 3.65 -10.52
N VAL A 135 -6.07 3.42 -10.48
CA VAL A 135 -6.85 3.32 -9.25
C VAL A 135 -6.95 1.87 -8.81
N ILE A 136 -6.21 1.54 -7.75
CA ILE A 136 -6.20 0.21 -7.15
C ILE A 136 -7.08 0.27 -5.89
N ALA A 137 -8.31 -0.25 -5.98
CA ALA A 137 -9.23 -0.21 -4.85
C ALA A 137 -8.88 -1.29 -3.81
N ASN A 138 -8.38 -0.87 -2.65
CA ASN A 138 -8.07 -1.79 -1.55
C ASN A 138 -9.35 -2.19 -0.82
N VAL A 139 -9.61 -3.49 -0.72
CA VAL A 139 -10.86 -4.05 -0.20
C VAL A 139 -10.59 -4.87 1.06
N ALA A 140 -11.37 -4.62 2.11
CA ALA A 140 -11.29 -5.36 3.37
C ALA A 140 -12.69 -5.75 3.86
N GLY A 141 -12.85 -7.01 4.25
CA GLY A 141 -14.10 -7.58 4.75
C GLY A 141 -13.91 -8.34 6.06
N LYS A 142 -15.02 -8.82 6.64
CA LYS A 142 -15.05 -9.70 7.80
C LYS A 142 -15.46 -11.10 7.42
N THR A 143 -16.24 -11.24 6.34
CA THR A 143 -16.76 -12.50 5.80
C THR A 143 -16.47 -12.60 4.31
N LEU A 144 -16.63 -13.78 3.73
CA LEU A 144 -16.47 -13.99 2.28
C LEU A 144 -17.48 -13.14 1.50
N GLU A 145 -18.71 -13.00 2.03
CA GLU A 145 -19.78 -12.21 1.45
C GLU A 145 -19.44 -10.71 1.44
N ASP A 146 -18.78 -10.20 2.49
CA ASP A 146 -18.30 -8.82 2.52
C ASP A 146 -17.32 -8.56 1.38
N TYR A 147 -16.30 -9.43 1.23
CA TYR A 147 -15.31 -9.31 0.15
C TYR A 147 -15.97 -9.39 -1.23
N ALA A 148 -16.80 -10.41 -1.47
CA ALA A 148 -17.50 -10.57 -2.73
C ALA A 148 -18.44 -9.38 -3.02
N GLY A 149 -19.15 -8.91 -1.99
CA GLY A 149 -20.08 -7.79 -2.10
C GLY A 149 -19.40 -6.47 -2.48
N ILE A 150 -18.21 -6.19 -1.93
CA ILE A 150 -17.42 -4.99 -2.27
C ILE A 150 -16.82 -5.14 -3.67
N CYS A 151 -16.24 -6.31 -3.98
CA CYS A 151 -15.66 -6.59 -5.30
C CYS A 151 -16.71 -6.40 -6.40
N LYS A 152 -17.91 -6.92 -6.24
CA LYS A 152 -19.03 -6.76 -7.18
C LYS A 152 -19.38 -5.29 -7.44
N ARG A 153 -19.34 -4.42 -6.40
CA ARG A 153 -19.62 -2.97 -6.53
C ARG A 153 -18.54 -2.22 -7.30
N LEU A 154 -17.31 -2.68 -7.23
CA LEU A 154 -16.15 -2.04 -7.82
C LEU A 154 -15.77 -2.62 -9.19
N ASP A 155 -16.38 -3.75 -9.59
CA ASP A 155 -16.08 -4.43 -10.85
C ASP A 155 -16.35 -3.53 -12.06
N GLY A 156 -15.32 -3.30 -12.89
CA GLY A 156 -15.36 -2.39 -14.03
C GLY A 156 -15.32 -0.90 -13.66
N LEU A 157 -15.23 -0.55 -12.36
CA LEU A 157 -15.12 0.84 -11.91
C LEU A 157 -13.68 1.20 -11.54
N ALA A 158 -12.97 0.39 -10.77
CA ALA A 158 -11.54 0.56 -10.49
C ALA A 158 -10.70 -0.15 -11.56
N ASP A 159 -9.44 0.27 -11.72
CA ASP A 159 -8.52 -0.37 -12.65
C ASP A 159 -8.03 -1.73 -12.13
N MET A 160 -7.95 -1.89 -10.80
CA MET A 160 -7.58 -3.14 -10.13
C MET A 160 -8.19 -3.20 -8.73
N ILE A 161 -8.46 -4.41 -8.23
CA ILE A 161 -8.83 -4.64 -6.83
C ILE A 161 -7.62 -5.17 -6.08
N GLU A 162 -7.29 -4.59 -4.91
CA GLU A 162 -6.33 -5.15 -3.96
C GLU A 162 -7.07 -5.74 -2.75
N LEU A 163 -7.16 -7.07 -2.69
CA LEU A 163 -7.84 -7.79 -1.62
C LEU A 163 -6.97 -7.85 -0.36
N ASN A 164 -7.31 -7.07 0.65
CA ASN A 164 -6.57 -7.01 1.92
C ASN A 164 -7.11 -8.08 2.89
N ILE A 165 -6.45 -9.23 2.91
CA ILE A 165 -6.84 -10.39 3.74
C ILE A 165 -6.10 -10.46 5.08
N SER A 166 -5.25 -9.48 5.38
CA SER A 166 -4.32 -9.49 6.53
C SER A 166 -4.92 -8.92 7.81
N CYS A 167 -6.21 -8.59 7.87
CA CYS A 167 -6.79 -7.90 9.02
C CYS A 167 -6.90 -8.83 10.25
N PRO A 168 -6.03 -8.68 11.30
CA PRO A 168 -6.06 -9.56 12.46
C PRO A 168 -7.18 -9.25 13.46
N ASN A 169 -7.99 -8.22 13.21
CA ASN A 169 -8.93 -7.65 14.20
C ASN A 169 -10.37 -8.14 14.03
N VAL A 170 -10.60 -9.44 13.96
CA VAL A 170 -11.96 -9.98 14.03
C VAL A 170 -12.17 -10.63 15.39
N LYS A 171 -12.58 -9.84 16.38
CA LYS A 171 -12.96 -10.33 17.73
C LYS A 171 -14.21 -11.21 17.77
N CYS A 172 -14.85 -11.48 16.65
CA CYS A 172 -16.06 -12.28 16.58
C CYS A 172 -15.87 -13.41 15.56
N GLY A 173 -15.20 -14.48 15.95
CA GLY A 173 -15.25 -15.78 15.24
C GLY A 173 -14.67 -15.84 13.83
N GLY A 174 -14.16 -14.72 13.30
CA GLY A 174 -13.58 -14.67 11.97
C GLY A 174 -12.12 -15.12 11.99
N MET A 175 -11.82 -16.22 11.30
CA MET A 175 -10.44 -16.58 10.97
C MET A 175 -9.81 -15.43 10.23
N ALA A 176 -8.56 -15.09 10.59
CA ALA A 176 -7.76 -14.17 9.78
C ALA A 176 -7.45 -14.89 8.46
N PHE A 177 -8.17 -14.52 7.39
CA PHE A 177 -8.09 -15.18 6.08
C PHE A 177 -6.67 -15.26 5.52
N GLY A 178 -5.78 -14.34 5.91
CA GLY A 178 -4.41 -14.26 5.41
C GLY A 178 -3.40 -15.17 6.12
N ILE A 179 -3.78 -16.02 7.09
CA ILE A 179 -2.84 -16.83 7.87
C ILE A 179 -2.60 -18.20 7.22
N ARG A 180 -3.64 -18.93 6.87
CA ARG A 180 -3.57 -20.28 6.33
C ARG A 180 -3.77 -20.29 4.83
N PRO A 181 -3.01 -21.08 4.06
CA PRO A 181 -3.15 -21.19 2.62
C PRO A 181 -4.59 -21.52 2.18
N GLU A 182 -5.29 -22.41 2.89
CA GLU A 182 -6.67 -22.80 2.55
C GLU A 182 -7.62 -21.62 2.65
N SER A 183 -7.49 -20.79 3.68
CA SER A 183 -8.33 -19.59 3.87
C SER A 183 -7.99 -18.49 2.84
N VAL A 184 -6.70 -18.38 2.45
CA VAL A 184 -6.27 -17.46 1.37
C VAL A 184 -6.92 -17.87 0.05
N GLU A 185 -6.87 -19.17 -0.28
CA GLU A 185 -7.46 -19.70 -1.50
C GLU A 185 -8.99 -19.48 -1.52
N GLU A 186 -9.67 -19.77 -0.40
CA GLU A 186 -11.11 -19.62 -0.26
C GLU A 186 -11.59 -18.17 -0.46
N VAL A 187 -10.97 -17.21 0.25
CA VAL A 187 -11.37 -15.80 0.12
C VAL A 187 -11.03 -15.23 -1.26
N THR A 188 -9.93 -15.70 -1.86
CA THR A 188 -9.55 -15.30 -3.22
C THR A 188 -10.57 -15.82 -4.25
N LYS A 189 -11.00 -17.08 -4.14
CA LYS A 189 -12.08 -17.66 -4.98
C LYS A 189 -13.37 -16.88 -4.87
N ALA A 190 -13.79 -16.54 -3.64
CA ALA A 190 -15.01 -15.77 -3.41
C ALA A 190 -14.94 -14.37 -4.06
N ALA A 191 -13.82 -13.69 -3.91
CA ALA A 191 -13.59 -12.38 -4.54
C ALA A 191 -13.52 -12.50 -6.08
N ARG A 192 -12.79 -13.50 -6.61
CA ARG A 192 -12.67 -13.73 -8.05
C ARG A 192 -14.02 -14.01 -8.72
N ALA A 193 -14.87 -14.81 -8.07
CA ALA A 193 -16.19 -15.11 -8.59
C ALA A 193 -17.11 -13.87 -8.72
N ALA A 194 -16.83 -12.81 -7.95
CA ALA A 194 -17.58 -11.56 -7.99
C ALA A 194 -17.03 -10.53 -9.00
N LEU A 195 -15.85 -10.79 -9.59
CA LEU A 195 -15.17 -9.89 -10.53
C LEU A 195 -15.22 -10.49 -11.94
N LEU A 196 -15.79 -9.75 -12.89
CA LEU A 196 -15.91 -10.18 -14.28
C LEU A 196 -14.94 -9.45 -15.21
N LYS A 197 -14.53 -8.23 -14.85
CA LYS A 197 -13.73 -7.32 -15.67
C LYS A 197 -12.43 -6.88 -15.02
N THR A 198 -12.46 -6.66 -13.69
CA THR A 198 -11.37 -6.02 -12.96
C THR A 198 -10.37 -7.07 -12.49
N PRO A 199 -9.06 -6.89 -12.75
CA PRO A 199 -8.02 -7.78 -12.23
C PRO A 199 -7.95 -7.75 -10.70
N LEU A 200 -7.57 -8.91 -10.14
CA LEU A 200 -7.53 -9.17 -8.69
C LEU A 200 -6.10 -9.34 -8.21
N MET A 201 -5.62 -8.40 -7.40
CA MET A 201 -4.41 -8.52 -6.61
C MET A 201 -4.75 -8.95 -5.19
N VAL A 202 -3.98 -9.89 -4.61
CA VAL A 202 -4.18 -10.34 -3.22
C VAL A 202 -3.03 -9.87 -2.35
N LYS A 203 -3.33 -9.08 -1.30
CA LYS A 203 -2.33 -8.53 -0.38
C LYS A 203 -2.09 -9.48 0.79
N LEU A 204 -0.91 -10.10 0.81
CA LEU A 204 -0.53 -11.15 1.74
C LEU A 204 -0.01 -10.59 3.07
N SER A 205 -0.28 -11.34 4.15
CA SER A 205 0.27 -11.10 5.49
C SER A 205 1.68 -11.67 5.60
N PRO A 206 2.63 -10.96 6.25
CA PRO A 206 3.93 -11.53 6.57
C PRO A 206 3.91 -12.42 7.83
N ASN A 207 2.81 -12.43 8.58
CA ASN A 207 2.69 -13.15 9.85
C ASN A 207 2.26 -14.61 9.61
N VAL A 208 3.02 -15.31 8.78
CA VAL A 208 2.73 -16.66 8.29
C VAL A 208 3.98 -17.52 8.35
N GLU A 209 3.81 -18.83 8.37
CA GLU A 209 4.91 -19.78 8.37
C GLU A 209 5.63 -19.82 7.01
N SER A 210 4.87 -19.79 5.91
CA SER A 210 5.40 -19.79 4.55
C SER A 210 4.66 -18.78 3.67
N ILE A 211 5.36 -17.72 3.27
CA ILE A 211 4.80 -16.74 2.34
C ILE A 211 4.59 -17.33 0.94
N ALA A 212 5.48 -18.23 0.53
CA ALA A 212 5.37 -18.93 -0.74
C ALA A 212 4.10 -19.80 -0.83
N ALA A 213 3.76 -20.51 0.25
CA ALA A 213 2.55 -21.32 0.29
C ALA A 213 1.28 -20.46 0.18
N ASN A 214 1.26 -19.29 0.83
CA ASN A 214 0.13 -18.37 0.75
C ASN A 214 0.04 -17.68 -0.63
N ALA A 215 1.19 -17.37 -1.27
CA ALA A 215 1.20 -16.84 -2.62
C ALA A 215 0.63 -17.86 -3.63
N LEU A 216 1.06 -19.13 -3.55
CA LEU A 216 0.51 -20.22 -4.35
C LEU A 216 -1.00 -20.42 -4.10
N ALA A 217 -1.46 -20.27 -2.88
CA ALA A 217 -2.88 -20.38 -2.54
C ALA A 217 -3.71 -19.25 -3.17
N ALA A 218 -3.18 -18.01 -3.17
CA ALA A 218 -3.81 -16.89 -3.86
C ALA A 218 -3.88 -17.13 -5.39
N GLU A 219 -2.80 -17.63 -6.00
CA GLU A 219 -2.77 -17.99 -7.41
C GLU A 219 -3.81 -19.07 -7.74
N ARG A 220 -3.88 -20.17 -6.96
CA ARG A 220 -4.92 -21.21 -7.13
C ARG A 220 -6.32 -20.67 -6.91
N GLY A 221 -6.49 -19.67 -6.07
CA GLY A 221 -7.75 -18.96 -5.83
C GLY A 221 -8.20 -18.09 -7.00
N GLY A 222 -7.33 -17.87 -8.00
CA GLY A 222 -7.60 -17.05 -9.18
C GLY A 222 -7.17 -15.60 -9.05
N ALA A 223 -6.19 -15.29 -8.21
CA ALA A 223 -5.53 -13.99 -8.23
C ALA A 223 -4.78 -13.78 -9.54
N ASP A 224 -4.84 -12.57 -10.10
CA ASP A 224 -4.04 -12.15 -11.27
C ASP A 224 -2.65 -11.71 -10.86
N CYS A 225 -2.47 -11.20 -9.62
CA CYS A 225 -1.17 -10.92 -9.01
C CYS A 225 -1.28 -10.96 -7.47
N VAL A 226 -0.14 -10.94 -6.80
CA VAL A 226 -0.05 -10.82 -5.34
C VAL A 226 0.74 -9.59 -4.93
N SER A 227 0.39 -8.97 -3.81
CA SER A 227 1.18 -7.91 -3.18
C SER A 227 1.62 -8.32 -1.78
N LEU A 228 2.86 -8.02 -1.40
CA LEU A 228 3.43 -8.33 -0.10
C LEU A 228 4.62 -7.40 0.22
N VAL A 229 4.79 -7.00 1.47
CA VAL A 229 4.15 -7.55 2.67
C VAL A 229 3.23 -6.50 3.30
N ASN A 230 2.15 -6.96 3.95
CA ASN A 230 1.43 -6.13 4.90
C ASN A 230 2.29 -5.95 6.17
N THR A 231 1.76 -5.45 7.27
CA THR A 231 2.52 -5.14 8.49
C THR A 231 2.79 -6.38 9.34
N PHE A 232 3.98 -6.43 9.96
CA PHE A 232 4.30 -7.42 10.98
C PHE A 232 3.56 -7.09 12.28
N THR A 233 3.27 -8.10 13.10
CA THR A 233 2.68 -7.86 14.42
C THR A 233 3.77 -7.49 15.42
N GLY A 234 3.59 -6.39 16.16
CA GLY A 234 4.53 -5.95 17.19
C GLY A 234 3.88 -5.22 18.34
N MET A 235 4.67 -4.90 19.36
CA MET A 235 4.26 -4.20 20.58
C MET A 235 5.31 -3.16 20.96
N ALA A 236 4.84 -1.99 21.43
CA ALA A 236 5.66 -0.99 22.11
C ALA A 236 5.16 -0.82 23.54
N ILE A 237 6.08 -0.74 24.49
CA ILE A 237 5.79 -0.60 25.93
C ILE A 237 6.37 0.71 26.44
N ASP A 238 5.52 1.50 27.12
CA ASP A 238 5.94 2.63 27.94
C ASP A 238 6.48 2.06 29.26
N VAL A 239 7.80 2.10 29.43
CA VAL A 239 8.48 1.45 30.57
C VAL A 239 8.19 2.13 31.88
N GLU A 240 7.93 3.45 31.89
CA GLU A 240 7.61 4.20 33.08
C GLU A 240 6.20 3.88 33.57
N ARG A 241 5.26 3.82 32.64
CA ARG A 241 3.86 3.49 32.94
C ARG A 241 3.61 1.97 33.04
N ARG A 242 4.55 1.14 32.57
CA ARG A 242 4.45 -0.33 32.48
C ARG A 242 3.18 -0.76 31.74
N ARG A 243 2.89 -0.11 30.61
CA ARG A 243 1.69 -0.34 29.79
C ARG A 243 2.03 -0.30 28.31
N PRO A 244 1.26 -1.00 27.45
CA PRO A 244 1.37 -0.85 26.00
C PRO A 244 1.12 0.61 25.59
N VAL A 245 1.87 1.08 24.60
CA VAL A 245 1.70 2.42 24.02
C VAL A 245 0.39 2.51 23.24
N LEU A 246 0.06 1.45 22.48
CA LEU A 246 -1.18 1.41 21.70
C LEU A 246 -2.37 0.95 22.54
N ALA A 247 -3.54 1.58 22.34
CA ALA A 247 -4.78 1.17 22.99
C ALA A 247 -5.17 -0.30 22.74
N ASN A 248 -4.77 -0.86 21.59
CA ASN A 248 -5.00 -2.26 21.21
C ASN A 248 -3.91 -3.21 21.73
N ASN A 249 -2.98 -2.76 22.56
CA ASN A 249 -1.79 -3.46 23.06
C ASN A 249 -0.77 -3.77 21.96
N THR A 250 -1.17 -4.36 20.85
CA THR A 250 -0.35 -4.69 19.69
C THR A 250 -0.81 -3.90 18.47
N GLY A 251 0.06 -3.79 17.46
CA GLY A 251 -0.22 -3.16 16.18
C GLY A 251 0.64 -3.69 15.06
N GLY A 252 0.35 -3.24 13.84
CA GLY A 252 1.16 -3.55 12.67
C GLY A 252 2.43 -2.72 12.64
N VAL A 253 3.57 -3.35 12.46
CA VAL A 253 4.91 -2.73 12.33
C VAL A 253 5.24 -2.54 10.87
N SER A 254 5.65 -1.33 10.49
CA SER A 254 6.08 -0.94 9.14
C SER A 254 7.23 0.07 9.22
N GLY A 255 7.89 0.38 8.11
CA GLY A 255 8.99 1.35 8.04
C GLY A 255 10.30 0.70 7.58
N ALA A 256 11.38 1.48 7.48
CA ALA A 256 12.66 1.06 6.91
C ALA A 256 13.24 -0.21 7.57
N GLY A 257 13.00 -0.40 8.87
CA GLY A 257 13.53 -1.54 9.62
C GLY A 257 13.02 -2.91 9.18
N ILE A 258 11.89 -2.99 8.44
CA ILE A 258 11.38 -4.28 7.96
C ILE A 258 11.90 -4.68 6.56
N LYS A 259 12.61 -3.78 5.85
CA LYS A 259 12.99 -3.97 4.43
C LYS A 259 13.68 -5.32 4.17
N PRO A 260 14.73 -5.73 4.90
CA PRO A 260 15.44 -6.97 4.59
C PRO A 260 14.53 -8.22 4.66
N ILE A 261 13.57 -8.21 5.58
CA ILE A 261 12.61 -9.32 5.72
C ILE A 261 11.61 -9.29 4.57
N ALA A 262 11.13 -8.10 4.20
CA ALA A 262 10.19 -7.91 3.10
C ALA A 262 10.80 -8.31 1.74
N VAL A 263 12.04 -7.92 1.45
CA VAL A 263 12.77 -8.30 0.23
C VAL A 263 12.89 -9.82 0.12
N ARG A 264 13.31 -10.51 1.22
CA ARG A 264 13.38 -11.98 1.24
C ARG A 264 12.03 -12.61 0.94
N MET A 265 10.95 -12.12 1.56
CA MET A 265 9.60 -12.65 1.34
C MET A 265 9.13 -12.44 -0.10
N VAL A 266 9.43 -11.30 -0.71
CA VAL A 266 9.13 -11.04 -2.12
C VAL A 266 9.89 -12.01 -3.02
N PHE A 267 11.18 -12.22 -2.76
CA PHE A 267 11.99 -13.20 -3.49
C PHE A 267 11.40 -14.63 -3.39
N GLU A 268 11.01 -15.08 -2.19
CA GLU A 268 10.39 -16.39 -1.98
C GLU A 268 9.05 -16.52 -2.73
N ALA A 269 8.21 -15.50 -2.68
CA ALA A 269 6.93 -15.50 -3.37
C ALA A 269 7.11 -15.49 -4.89
N ALA A 270 7.99 -14.63 -5.43
CA ALA A 270 8.25 -14.51 -6.85
C ALA A 270 8.81 -15.81 -7.47
N ASN A 271 9.60 -16.56 -6.70
CA ASN A 271 10.09 -17.87 -7.14
C ASN A 271 9.05 -19.00 -7.02
N ALA A 272 7.96 -18.79 -6.29
CA ALA A 272 6.93 -19.80 -6.10
C ALA A 272 5.77 -19.70 -7.08
N VAL A 273 5.35 -18.49 -7.46
CA VAL A 273 4.18 -18.26 -8.32
C VAL A 273 4.57 -17.88 -9.74
N ARG A 274 3.61 -18.02 -10.68
CA ARG A 274 3.76 -17.58 -12.07
C ARG A 274 3.14 -16.20 -12.33
N ILE A 275 2.26 -15.75 -11.43
CA ILE A 275 1.61 -14.45 -11.51
C ILE A 275 2.55 -13.35 -10.99
N PRO A 276 2.41 -12.10 -11.47
CA PRO A 276 3.24 -10.99 -11.01
C PRO A 276 3.18 -10.77 -9.50
N VAL A 277 4.30 -10.31 -8.94
CA VAL A 277 4.44 -9.94 -7.52
C VAL A 277 4.64 -8.44 -7.39
N VAL A 278 3.91 -7.79 -6.48
CA VAL A 278 4.10 -6.38 -6.13
C VAL A 278 4.74 -6.30 -4.76
N GLY A 279 5.95 -5.74 -4.69
CA GLY A 279 6.74 -5.69 -3.45
C GLY A 279 6.45 -4.46 -2.61
N MET A 280 6.40 -4.61 -1.28
CA MET A 280 6.32 -3.48 -0.35
C MET A 280 6.91 -3.82 1.01
N GLY A 281 7.35 -2.77 1.72
CA GLY A 281 7.85 -2.89 3.09
C GLY A 281 9.24 -2.30 3.27
N GLY A 282 9.30 -1.06 3.77
CA GLY A 282 10.54 -0.37 4.07
C GLY A 282 11.22 0.34 2.92
N ILE A 283 10.55 0.54 1.79
CA ILE A 283 11.05 1.32 0.64
C ILE A 283 11.04 2.79 1.02
N THR A 284 12.22 3.44 0.95
CA THR A 284 12.44 4.84 1.32
C THR A 284 13.16 5.64 0.24
N CYS A 285 13.84 4.97 -0.69
CA CYS A 285 14.58 5.57 -1.81
C CYS A 285 14.47 4.70 -3.07
N ALA A 286 15.05 5.16 -4.18
CA ALA A 286 15.03 4.45 -5.45
C ALA A 286 15.78 3.12 -5.39
N GLU A 287 16.90 3.08 -4.71
CA GLU A 287 17.72 1.88 -4.54
C GLU A 287 16.95 0.79 -3.80
N ASP A 288 16.13 1.15 -2.79
CA ASP A 288 15.24 0.19 -2.13
C ASP A 288 14.24 -0.40 -3.14
N ALA A 289 13.66 0.43 -4.02
CA ALA A 289 12.75 -0.04 -5.06
C ALA A 289 13.46 -1.00 -6.04
N VAL A 290 14.70 -0.69 -6.43
CA VAL A 290 15.53 -1.58 -7.26
C VAL A 290 15.76 -2.92 -6.59
N GLU A 291 16.07 -2.96 -5.28
CA GLU A 291 16.23 -4.23 -4.54
C GLU A 291 14.98 -5.12 -4.67
N PHE A 292 13.77 -4.54 -4.54
CA PHE A 292 12.52 -5.28 -4.68
C PHE A 292 12.31 -5.78 -6.13
N LEU A 293 12.60 -4.95 -7.13
CA LEU A 293 12.50 -5.36 -8.53
C LEU A 293 13.46 -6.51 -8.83
N LEU A 294 14.72 -6.40 -8.43
CA LEU A 294 15.73 -7.46 -8.58
C LEU A 294 15.29 -8.76 -7.87
N ALA A 295 14.64 -8.67 -6.71
CA ALA A 295 14.09 -9.82 -5.99
C ALA A 295 12.89 -10.47 -6.68
N GLY A 296 12.37 -9.92 -7.78
CA GLY A 296 11.30 -10.49 -8.59
C GLY A 296 9.99 -9.72 -8.56
N ALA A 297 9.95 -8.55 -7.92
CA ALA A 297 8.76 -7.70 -8.00
C ALA A 297 8.61 -7.08 -9.40
N ALA A 298 7.37 -7.07 -9.93
CA ALA A 298 7.02 -6.35 -11.17
C ALA A 298 6.71 -4.86 -10.91
N ALA A 299 6.28 -4.54 -9.69
CA ALA A 299 6.00 -3.20 -9.21
C ALA A 299 6.27 -3.11 -7.71
N VAL A 300 6.29 -1.89 -7.16
CA VAL A 300 6.52 -1.64 -5.74
C VAL A 300 5.44 -0.73 -5.15
N GLN A 301 5.13 -0.93 -3.85
CA GLN A 301 4.25 0.00 -3.14
C GLN A 301 5.02 0.73 -2.04
N VAL A 302 4.93 2.07 -2.03
CA VAL A 302 5.57 2.96 -1.05
C VAL A 302 4.54 3.34 0.01
N GLY A 303 4.83 2.99 1.26
CA GLY A 303 3.91 3.19 2.39
C GLY A 303 4.44 4.18 3.42
N THR A 304 5.06 3.68 4.48
CA THR A 304 5.49 4.43 5.67
C THR A 304 6.38 5.64 5.35
N ALA A 305 7.18 5.57 4.28
CA ALA A 305 8.03 6.67 3.84
C ALA A 305 7.22 7.97 3.60
N ASN A 306 5.96 7.88 3.15
CA ASN A 306 5.09 9.03 2.95
C ASN A 306 4.76 9.81 4.25
N PHE A 307 5.00 9.23 5.43
CA PHE A 307 4.82 9.91 6.72
C PHE A 307 6.07 10.68 7.16
N THR A 308 7.26 10.19 6.77
CA THR A 308 8.54 10.81 7.11
C THR A 308 8.98 11.84 6.07
N ASP A 309 8.65 11.59 4.82
CA ASP A 309 8.85 12.51 3.69
C ASP A 309 7.63 12.42 2.76
N THR A 310 6.79 13.45 2.77
CA THR A 310 5.55 13.48 1.97
C THR A 310 5.81 13.44 0.46
N SER A 311 7.04 13.72 0.02
CA SER A 311 7.50 13.60 -1.37
C SER A 311 8.31 12.32 -1.65
N ALA A 312 8.32 11.35 -0.74
CA ALA A 312 9.10 10.11 -0.94
C ALA A 312 8.73 9.38 -2.22
N ALA A 313 7.43 9.17 -2.48
CA ALA A 313 7.00 8.43 -3.65
C ALA A 313 7.40 9.08 -4.99
N PRO A 314 7.17 10.40 -5.26
CA PRO A 314 7.70 11.05 -6.46
C PRO A 314 9.22 11.03 -6.56
N LYS A 315 9.95 11.22 -5.46
CA LYS A 315 11.42 11.12 -5.45
C LYS A 315 11.93 9.73 -5.84
N ILE A 316 11.19 8.68 -5.42
CA ILE A 316 11.50 7.30 -5.81
C ILE A 316 11.27 7.09 -7.31
N VAL A 317 10.18 7.62 -7.89
CA VAL A 317 9.95 7.56 -9.35
C VAL A 317 11.10 8.18 -10.11
N GLU A 318 11.46 9.42 -9.75
CA GLU A 318 12.54 10.16 -10.40
C GLU A 318 13.90 9.48 -10.20
N GLY A 319 14.20 9.06 -8.95
CA GLY A 319 15.43 8.37 -8.61
C GLY A 319 15.60 7.04 -9.35
N LEU A 320 14.48 6.29 -9.54
CA LEU A 320 14.48 5.04 -10.29
C LEU A 320 14.85 5.26 -11.77
N GLY A 321 14.32 6.33 -12.38
CA GLY A 321 14.70 6.70 -13.74
C GLY A 321 16.18 7.03 -13.86
N ARG A 322 16.70 7.89 -12.96
CA ARG A 322 18.14 8.21 -12.93
C ARG A 322 19.01 6.97 -12.70
N TRP A 323 18.56 6.07 -11.82
CA TRP A 323 19.29 4.82 -11.57
C TRP A 323 19.35 3.95 -12.83
N CYS A 324 18.21 3.79 -13.53
CA CYS A 324 18.17 3.04 -14.79
C CYS A 324 19.11 3.63 -15.83
N ASP A 325 19.07 4.94 -16.05
CA ASP A 325 19.95 5.63 -17.00
C ASP A 325 21.44 5.44 -16.67
N ALA A 326 21.81 5.58 -15.39
CA ALA A 326 23.18 5.42 -14.92
C ALA A 326 23.72 3.98 -15.09
N HIS A 327 22.82 2.98 -15.10
CA HIS A 327 23.17 1.57 -15.23
C HIS A 327 22.88 0.99 -16.64
N GLY A 328 22.49 1.84 -17.60
CA GLY A 328 22.22 1.42 -18.99
C GLY A 328 20.95 0.55 -19.14
N VAL A 329 20.06 0.58 -18.17
CA VAL A 329 18.76 -0.12 -18.20
C VAL A 329 17.79 0.68 -19.05
N LYS A 330 17.35 0.12 -20.17
CA LYS A 330 16.46 0.82 -21.11
C LYS A 330 15.00 0.76 -20.69
N ASN A 331 14.58 -0.35 -20.10
CA ASN A 331 13.22 -0.56 -19.62
C ASN A 331 13.28 -1.07 -18.18
N VAL A 332 12.55 -0.44 -17.29
CA VAL A 332 12.55 -0.81 -15.85
C VAL A 332 12.16 -2.28 -15.61
N SER A 333 11.36 -2.86 -16.48
CA SER A 333 10.98 -4.29 -16.44
C SER A 333 12.15 -5.24 -16.57
N GLU A 334 13.30 -4.80 -17.13
CA GLU A 334 14.53 -5.60 -17.20
C GLU A 334 15.10 -5.93 -15.80
N LEU A 335 14.72 -5.16 -14.78
CA LEU A 335 15.15 -5.39 -13.40
C LEU A 335 14.38 -6.52 -12.71
N THR A 336 13.15 -6.85 -13.19
CA THR A 336 12.30 -7.84 -12.53
C THR A 336 12.96 -9.22 -12.53
N GLY A 337 13.36 -9.68 -11.34
CA GLY A 337 13.99 -10.99 -11.15
C GLY A 337 15.42 -11.10 -11.70
N ALA A 338 16.06 -9.98 -12.00
CA ALA A 338 17.43 -9.98 -12.54
C ALA A 338 18.52 -10.19 -11.47
N LEU A 339 18.16 -10.61 -10.25
CA LEU A 339 19.11 -10.92 -9.19
C LEU A 339 20.00 -12.11 -9.56
N ALA A 340 21.31 -11.90 -9.60
CA ALA A 340 22.29 -12.98 -9.68
C ALA A 340 22.53 -13.56 -8.27
N LEU A 341 22.35 -14.87 -8.12
CA LEU A 341 22.64 -15.58 -6.87
C LEU A 341 24.11 -15.99 -6.79
N ASN A 342 24.64 -16.09 -5.57
CA ASN A 342 26.01 -16.54 -5.29
C ASN A 342 26.16 -18.04 -5.50
#